data_628893e69b5a8e96b4437e1af13410e3
#
_entry.id   628893e69b5a8e96b4437e1af13410e3
#
_cell.length_a   1.000
_cell.length_b   1.000
_cell.length_c   1.000
_cell.angle_alpha   90.00
_cell.angle_beta   90.00
_cell.angle_gamma   90.00
#
_symmetry.space_group_name_H-M   'P 1'
#
loop_
_entity.id
_entity.type
_entity.pdbx_description
1 polymer ?
#
loop_
_entity_poly.entity_id
_entity_poly.type
_entity_poly.pdbx_seq_one_letter_code
_entity_poly.pdbx_strand_id
1 'polypeptide(L)'
;MRSILFVTILLAVGLGCATESQTPATTRAPQITATTPELEQRDQPVTADDVAILVRAEALLSSAAVWNRADDRECQDDEATGKRSLFCALEKACIDVLGSYDHRRVALQEVRFAVEDATRGRDFEHRLRDFNNLPETRLEDIKRVLAVAKERVSTRLKP
;
A
#
# COMPACT_ATOMS: atom_id res chain seq x y z
N MET A 1 -8.01 -24.22 -50.93
CA MET A 1 -8.49 -23.62 -52.21
C MET A 1 -9.02 -22.24 -51.94
N ARG A 2 -8.59 -21.25 -52.75
CA ARG A 2 -9.05 -19.84 -52.87
C ARG A 2 -8.55 -18.91 -51.74
N SER A 3 -8.04 -17.75 -52.02
CA SER A 3 -7.41 -17.09 -53.23
C SER A 3 -6.81 -15.80 -52.71
N ILE A 4 -5.69 -15.51 -53.23
CA ILE A 4 -4.86 -14.32 -53.06
C ILE A 4 -5.58 -13.11 -53.68
N LEU A 5 -5.50 -11.96 -52.98
CA LEU A 5 -5.69 -10.68 -53.67
C LEU A 5 -4.62 -9.68 -53.18
N PHE A 6 -3.65 -9.45 -54.07
CA PHE A 6 -2.71 -8.34 -54.04
C PHE A 6 -3.44 -7.05 -54.44
N VAL A 7 -3.27 -6.00 -53.68
CA VAL A 7 -3.53 -4.64 -54.17
C VAL A 7 -2.31 -3.80 -53.93
N THR A 8 -1.68 -3.48 -55.03
CA THR A 8 -0.56 -2.55 -55.20
C THR A 8 -1.15 -1.18 -55.53
N ILE A 9 -0.84 -0.13 -54.78
CA ILE A 9 -1.08 1.26 -55.20
C ILE A 9 0.11 2.15 -54.81
N LEU A 10 0.80 2.53 -55.82
CA LEU A 10 1.50 3.72 -56.30
C LEU A 10 1.94 4.81 -55.30
N LEU A 11 3.23 5.14 -55.56
CA LEU A 11 3.97 6.32 -55.10
C LEU A 11 3.29 7.65 -55.47
N ALA A 12 3.40 8.61 -54.57
CA ALA A 12 3.42 10.02 -54.89
C ALA A 12 4.60 10.70 -54.15
N VAL A 13 5.59 11.12 -54.91
CA VAL A 13 6.71 11.93 -54.47
C VAL A 13 6.24 13.38 -54.42
N GLY A 14 6.23 13.96 -53.21
CA GLY A 14 6.00 15.41 -53.00
C GLY A 14 7.23 16.03 -52.37
N LEU A 15 8.10 16.67 -53.19
CA LEU A 15 9.10 17.62 -52.69
C LEU A 15 8.40 18.87 -52.15
N GLY A 16 8.42 19.06 -50.83
CA GLY A 16 8.04 20.31 -50.20
C GLY A 16 9.21 20.82 -49.37
N CYS A 17 9.92 21.80 -49.84
CA CYS A 17 10.82 22.60 -49.02
C CYS A 17 9.98 23.38 -48.02
N ALA A 18 10.11 23.07 -46.74
CA ALA A 18 9.58 23.89 -45.66
C ALA A 18 10.72 24.27 -44.70
N THR A 19 10.89 25.55 -44.61
CA THR A 19 11.80 26.33 -43.80
C THR A 19 11.71 25.90 -42.33
N GLU A 20 12.84 25.49 -41.81
CA GLU A 20 13.02 25.10 -40.41
C GLU A 20 13.05 26.34 -39.52
N SER A 21 11.90 26.69 -38.91
CA SER A 21 11.83 27.64 -37.80
C SER A 21 12.30 26.91 -36.56
N GLN A 22 13.53 27.13 -36.16
CA GLN A 22 14.05 26.70 -34.87
C GLN A 22 13.36 27.48 -33.74
N THR A 23 12.38 26.87 -33.08
CA THR A 23 11.84 27.32 -31.82
C THR A 23 12.88 26.98 -30.73
N PRO A 24 13.28 27.93 -29.87
CA PRO A 24 14.24 27.64 -28.80
C PRO A 24 13.65 26.59 -27.86
N ALA A 25 14.39 25.51 -27.67
CA ALA A 25 14.07 24.47 -26.70
C ALA A 25 14.05 25.09 -25.30
N THR A 26 12.85 25.32 -24.78
CA THR A 26 12.64 25.61 -23.36
C THR A 26 13.07 24.36 -22.60
N THR A 27 14.25 24.41 -22.01
CA THR A 27 14.73 23.41 -21.06
C THR A 27 13.78 23.39 -19.87
N ARG A 28 12.79 22.51 -19.95
CA ARG A 28 11.89 22.25 -18.82
C ARG A 28 12.73 21.61 -17.74
N ALA A 29 12.99 22.36 -16.67
CA ALA A 29 13.61 21.82 -15.47
C ALA A 29 12.85 20.54 -15.04
N PRO A 30 13.57 19.50 -14.57
CA PRO A 30 12.90 18.29 -14.08
C PRO A 30 11.94 18.72 -12.97
N GLN A 31 10.66 18.55 -13.22
CA GLN A 31 9.67 18.61 -12.15
C GLN A 31 9.96 17.42 -11.25
N ILE A 32 10.63 17.69 -10.14
CA ILE A 32 10.65 16.82 -8.99
C ILE A 32 9.19 16.73 -8.56
N THR A 33 8.50 15.69 -8.96
CA THR A 33 7.25 15.28 -8.34
C THR A 33 7.60 14.99 -6.89
N ALA A 34 7.39 15.98 -6.03
CA ALA A 34 7.44 15.78 -4.61
C ALA A 34 6.39 14.70 -4.30
N THR A 35 6.85 13.47 -4.16
CA THR A 35 6.09 12.38 -3.55
C THR A 35 5.65 12.93 -2.22
N THR A 36 4.37 13.03 -2.03
CA THR A 36 3.71 13.74 -0.93
C THR A 36 4.18 13.13 0.41
N PRO A 37 5.07 13.78 1.17
CA PRO A 37 5.53 13.27 2.46
C PRO A 37 4.45 13.30 3.53
N GLU A 38 3.33 13.94 3.23
CA GLU A 38 2.26 14.27 4.17
C GLU A 38 1.46 13.06 4.68
N LEU A 39 1.55 11.91 3.99
CA LEU A 39 0.84 10.69 4.36
C LEU A 39 1.61 9.78 5.33
N GLU A 40 2.92 10.00 5.50
CA GLU A 40 3.81 9.15 6.28
C GLU A 40 4.57 9.93 7.36
N GLN A 41 3.91 10.82 8.07
CA GLN A 41 4.55 11.54 9.17
C GLN A 41 4.70 10.64 10.40
N ARG A 42 5.94 10.40 10.81
CA ARG A 42 6.26 9.61 12.02
C ARG A 42 5.88 10.32 13.34
N ASP A 43 5.65 11.63 13.30
CA ASP A 43 5.46 12.49 14.48
C ASP A 43 4.01 12.89 14.75
N GLN A 44 3.04 12.23 14.10
CA GLN A 44 1.63 12.50 14.37
C GLN A 44 1.28 12.23 15.85
N PRO A 45 0.41 13.06 16.47
CA PRO A 45 -0.04 12.83 17.84
C PRO A 45 -0.71 11.46 17.98
N VAL A 46 -0.31 10.72 19.00
CA VAL A 46 -0.90 9.44 19.37
C VAL A 46 -2.02 9.63 20.37
N THR A 47 -3.00 8.73 20.35
CA THR A 47 -4.11 8.70 21.29
C THR A 47 -4.28 7.31 21.90
N ALA A 48 -5.08 7.19 22.95
CA ALA A 48 -5.42 5.89 23.54
C ALA A 48 -6.12 4.96 22.53
N ASP A 49 -6.87 5.53 21.57
CA ASP A 49 -7.55 4.76 20.53
C ASP A 49 -6.54 4.06 19.61
N ASP A 50 -5.36 4.65 19.35
CA ASP A 50 -4.34 4.00 18.54
C ASP A 50 -3.81 2.73 19.20
N VAL A 51 -3.66 2.74 20.53
CA VAL A 51 -3.32 1.53 21.30
C VAL A 51 -4.46 0.52 21.23
N ALA A 52 -5.70 0.97 21.41
CA ALA A 52 -6.88 0.09 21.36
C ALA A 52 -7.05 -0.58 19.99
N ILE A 53 -6.81 0.14 18.90
CA ILE A 53 -6.82 -0.41 17.53
C ILE A 53 -5.78 -1.54 17.39
N LEU A 54 -4.55 -1.33 17.86
CA LEU A 54 -3.48 -2.33 17.74
C LEU A 54 -3.79 -3.56 18.62
N VAL A 55 -4.29 -3.38 19.83
CA VAL A 55 -4.75 -4.49 20.69
C VAL A 55 -5.88 -5.27 20.03
N ARG A 56 -6.83 -4.57 19.42
CA ARG A 56 -7.94 -5.19 18.69
C ARG A 56 -7.46 -5.98 17.46
N ALA A 57 -6.54 -5.43 16.68
CA ALA A 57 -5.95 -6.13 15.53
C ALA A 57 -5.19 -7.40 15.95
N GLU A 58 -4.41 -7.35 17.04
CA GLU A 58 -3.76 -8.56 17.60
C GLU A 58 -4.77 -9.63 17.99
N ALA A 59 -5.90 -9.24 18.60
CA ALA A 59 -6.96 -10.18 18.99
C ALA A 59 -7.61 -10.83 17.75
N LEU A 60 -7.84 -10.07 16.67
CA LEU A 60 -8.39 -10.57 15.42
C LEU A 60 -7.43 -11.54 14.70
N LEU A 61 -6.12 -11.43 14.90
CA LEU A 61 -5.08 -12.27 14.33
C LEU A 61 -4.46 -13.24 15.36
N SER A 62 -5.28 -13.73 16.29
CA SER A 62 -4.84 -14.54 17.42
C SER A 62 -4.18 -15.88 17.04
N SER A 63 -4.58 -16.48 15.92
CA SER A 63 -4.06 -17.78 15.48
C SER A 63 -3.98 -17.92 13.96
N ALA A 64 -3.24 -18.93 13.49
CA ALA A 64 -3.15 -19.21 12.06
C ALA A 64 -4.49 -19.61 11.44
N ALA A 65 -5.43 -20.12 12.22
CA ALA A 65 -6.76 -20.50 11.74
C ALA A 65 -7.60 -19.30 11.29
N VAL A 66 -7.36 -18.13 11.89
CA VAL A 66 -8.08 -16.88 11.58
C VAL A 66 -7.26 -15.92 10.72
N TRP A 67 -6.06 -16.31 10.30
CA TRP A 67 -5.21 -15.51 9.43
C TRP A 67 -5.42 -15.84 7.96
N ASN A 68 -5.78 -14.83 7.15
CA ASN A 68 -5.85 -14.92 5.70
C ASN A 68 -4.50 -14.49 5.08
N ARG A 69 -3.83 -15.41 4.39
CA ARG A 69 -2.56 -15.14 3.70
C ARG A 69 -2.71 -14.57 2.30
N ALA A 70 -3.94 -14.47 1.78
CA ALA A 70 -4.24 -13.98 0.44
C ALA A 70 -5.05 -12.67 0.55
N ASP A 71 -4.38 -11.60 0.90
CA ASP A 71 -4.97 -10.26 1.02
C ASP A 71 -5.27 -9.66 -0.36
N ASP A 72 -6.54 -9.37 -0.63
CA ASP A 72 -7.00 -8.64 -1.83
C ASP A 72 -7.38 -7.18 -1.52
N ARG A 73 -7.39 -6.79 -0.23
CA ARG A 73 -7.83 -5.50 0.31
C ARG A 73 -9.34 -5.24 0.22
N GLU A 74 -10.13 -6.15 -0.27
CA GLU A 74 -11.59 -5.99 -0.33
C GLU A 74 -12.25 -6.35 0.99
N CYS A 75 -11.64 -7.22 1.78
CA CYS A 75 -12.07 -7.64 3.13
C CYS A 75 -13.46 -8.32 3.20
N GLN A 76 -14.15 -8.54 2.08
CA GLN A 76 -15.47 -9.16 2.05
C GLN A 76 -15.42 -10.67 2.31
N ASP A 77 -14.46 -11.35 1.71
CA ASP A 77 -14.28 -12.80 1.91
C ASP A 77 -13.87 -13.13 3.34
N ASP A 78 -13.20 -12.21 4.00
CA ASP A 78 -12.76 -12.37 5.39
C ASP A 78 -13.95 -12.49 6.36
N GLU A 79 -15.06 -11.79 6.10
CA GLU A 79 -16.26 -11.91 6.93
C GLU A 79 -16.93 -13.27 6.79
N ALA A 80 -16.99 -13.80 5.56
CA ALA A 80 -17.61 -15.10 5.29
C ALA A 80 -16.80 -16.27 5.86
N THR A 81 -15.47 -16.17 5.85
CA THR A 81 -14.56 -17.23 6.34
C THR A 81 -14.16 -17.07 7.80
N GLY A 82 -14.42 -15.92 8.42
CA GLY A 82 -13.93 -15.55 9.76
C GLY A 82 -12.42 -15.30 9.81
N LYS A 83 -11.73 -15.31 8.65
CA LYS A 83 -10.30 -15.04 8.54
C LYS A 83 -10.06 -13.58 8.19
N ARG A 84 -8.88 -13.07 8.56
CA ARG A 84 -8.49 -11.71 8.23
C ARG A 84 -7.01 -11.65 7.84
N SER A 85 -6.71 -10.88 6.81
CA SER A 85 -5.35 -10.45 6.51
C SER A 85 -4.88 -9.37 7.51
N LEU A 86 -3.62 -9.00 7.45
CA LEU A 86 -3.10 -7.89 8.25
C LEU A 86 -3.85 -6.58 7.97
N PHE A 87 -4.11 -6.27 6.71
CA PHE A 87 -4.84 -5.06 6.32
C PHE A 87 -6.29 -5.10 6.84
N CYS A 88 -7.02 -6.19 6.57
CA CYS A 88 -8.43 -6.32 6.96
C CYS A 88 -8.62 -6.39 8.48
N ALA A 89 -7.66 -6.95 9.22
CA ALA A 89 -7.68 -6.92 10.67
C ALA A 89 -7.51 -5.49 11.22
N LEU A 90 -6.62 -4.69 10.63
CA LEU A 90 -6.42 -3.29 11.00
C LEU A 90 -7.62 -2.43 10.64
N GLU A 91 -8.20 -2.60 9.45
CA GLU A 91 -9.42 -1.93 9.03
C GLU A 91 -10.57 -2.22 10.01
N LYS A 92 -10.83 -3.51 10.27
CA LYS A 92 -11.87 -3.93 11.22
C LYS A 92 -11.63 -3.40 12.63
N ALA A 93 -10.38 -3.43 13.10
CA ALA A 93 -10.03 -2.89 14.41
C ALA A 93 -10.28 -1.37 14.49
N CYS A 94 -9.96 -0.64 13.41
CA CYS A 94 -10.25 0.79 13.32
C CYS A 94 -11.75 1.07 13.39
N ILE A 95 -12.57 0.32 12.65
CA ILE A 95 -14.03 0.42 12.67
C ILE A 95 -14.59 0.06 14.07
N ASP A 96 -14.07 -1.01 14.68
CA ASP A 96 -14.53 -1.45 16.01
C ASP A 96 -14.27 -0.41 17.10
N VAL A 97 -13.18 0.34 17.01
CA VAL A 97 -12.78 1.33 18.02
C VAL A 97 -13.36 2.72 17.73
N LEU A 98 -13.38 3.15 16.47
CA LEU A 98 -13.73 4.52 16.07
C LEU A 98 -15.11 4.64 15.41
N GLY A 99 -15.75 3.51 15.05
CA GLY A 99 -16.97 3.50 14.25
C GLY A 99 -16.76 3.73 12.75
N SER A 100 -15.53 4.03 12.31
CA SER A 100 -15.20 4.26 10.90
C SER A 100 -13.74 3.91 10.61
N TYR A 101 -13.44 3.62 9.35
CA TYR A 101 -12.07 3.39 8.90
C TYR A 101 -11.36 4.70 8.58
N ASP A 102 -10.15 4.86 9.11
CA ASP A 102 -9.24 5.96 8.79
C ASP A 102 -7.84 5.40 8.48
N HIS A 103 -7.49 5.39 7.18
CA HIS A 103 -6.21 4.87 6.71
C HIS A 103 -4.99 5.69 7.15
N ARG A 104 -5.20 6.95 7.58
CA ARG A 104 -4.16 7.85 8.09
C ARG A 104 -3.92 7.72 9.59
N ARG A 105 -4.71 6.92 10.26
CA ARG A 105 -4.60 6.72 11.71
C ARG A 105 -3.19 6.30 12.10
N VAL A 106 -2.67 6.86 13.20
CA VAL A 106 -1.30 6.61 13.67
C VAL A 106 -1.03 5.12 13.88
N ALA A 107 -1.97 4.38 14.45
CA ALA A 107 -1.88 2.94 14.61
C ALA A 107 -1.53 2.22 13.30
N LEU A 108 -2.22 2.56 12.19
CA LEU A 108 -1.98 1.95 10.88
C LEU A 108 -0.65 2.39 10.27
N GLN A 109 -0.27 3.65 10.48
CA GLN A 109 1.03 4.17 10.03
C GLN A 109 2.18 3.45 10.73
N GLU A 110 2.11 3.27 12.04
CA GLU A 110 3.16 2.58 12.79
C GLU A 110 3.32 1.11 12.40
N VAL A 111 2.22 0.43 12.01
CA VAL A 111 2.35 -0.92 11.44
C VAL A 111 3.06 -0.88 10.08
N ARG A 112 2.76 0.11 9.21
CA ARG A 112 3.47 0.27 7.93
C ARG A 112 4.97 0.52 8.15
N PHE A 113 5.34 1.34 9.13
CA PHE A 113 6.74 1.57 9.48
C PHE A 113 7.40 0.33 10.07
N ALA A 114 6.69 -0.44 10.90
CA ALA A 114 7.21 -1.70 11.42
C ALA A 114 7.45 -2.73 10.31
N VAL A 115 6.57 -2.79 9.30
CA VAL A 115 6.78 -3.62 8.10
C VAL A 115 7.99 -3.15 7.30
N GLU A 116 8.13 -1.84 7.07
CA GLU A 116 9.28 -1.25 6.37
C GLU A 116 10.60 -1.63 7.04
N ASP A 117 10.66 -1.48 8.37
CA ASP A 117 11.85 -1.84 9.14
C ASP A 117 12.15 -3.35 9.12
N ALA A 118 11.11 -4.19 9.13
CA ALA A 118 11.26 -5.64 9.07
C ALA A 118 11.72 -6.14 7.71
N THR A 119 11.38 -5.42 6.63
CA THR A 119 11.64 -5.86 5.25
C THR A 119 12.81 -5.14 4.58
N ARG A 120 13.44 -4.20 5.23
CA ARG A 120 14.64 -3.44 4.86
C ARG A 120 14.89 -3.31 3.35
N GLY A 121 14.39 -2.23 2.76
CA GLY A 121 14.66 -1.89 1.37
C GLY A 121 13.87 -2.69 0.34
N ARG A 122 12.83 -3.44 0.74
CA ARG A 122 11.84 -3.96 -0.20
C ARG A 122 10.86 -2.85 -0.57
N ASP A 123 10.71 -2.66 -1.85
CA ASP A 123 9.65 -1.81 -2.38
C ASP A 123 8.35 -2.61 -2.46
N PHE A 124 7.29 -2.04 -1.90
CA PHE A 124 5.95 -2.58 -1.94
C PHE A 124 5.00 -1.55 -2.55
N GLU A 125 4.11 -2.00 -3.41
CA GLU A 125 3.01 -1.16 -3.91
C GLU A 125 2.01 -0.88 -2.78
N HIS A 126 1.68 -1.92 -2.02
CA HIS A 126 0.77 -1.87 -0.87
C HIS A 126 1.40 -2.58 0.32
N ARG A 127 2.13 -1.83 1.12
CA ARG A 127 3.03 -2.34 2.17
C ARG A 127 2.40 -3.42 3.07
N LEU A 128 1.19 -3.22 3.59
CA LEU A 128 0.53 -4.19 4.47
C LEU A 128 0.10 -5.44 3.71
N ARG A 129 -0.52 -5.28 2.53
CA ARG A 129 -0.97 -6.39 1.68
C ARG A 129 0.21 -7.23 1.20
N ASP A 130 1.19 -6.55 0.62
CA ASP A 130 2.31 -7.24 -0.02
C ASP A 130 3.15 -7.98 1.01
N PHE A 131 3.38 -7.40 2.19
CA PHE A 131 4.02 -8.09 3.32
C PHE A 131 3.22 -9.32 3.77
N ASN A 132 1.89 -9.17 3.95
CA ASN A 132 1.02 -10.28 4.33
C ASN A 132 1.09 -11.45 3.34
N ASN A 133 1.20 -11.14 2.04
CA ASN A 133 1.14 -12.11 0.95
C ASN A 133 2.51 -12.72 0.57
N LEU A 134 3.61 -12.27 1.18
CA LEU A 134 4.92 -12.87 0.92
C LEU A 134 4.91 -14.36 1.28
N PRO A 135 5.48 -15.24 0.42
CA PRO A 135 5.54 -16.67 0.69
C PRO A 135 6.26 -17.02 2.01
N GLU A 136 7.26 -16.22 2.39
CA GLU A 136 8.04 -16.38 3.61
C GLU A 136 7.37 -15.79 4.87
N THR A 137 6.41 -14.89 4.73
CA THR A 137 5.74 -14.28 5.89
C THR A 137 4.94 -15.31 6.67
N ARG A 138 5.14 -15.35 7.98
CA ARG A 138 4.44 -16.21 8.93
C ARG A 138 3.57 -15.37 9.86
N LEU A 139 2.65 -16.03 10.54
CA LEU A 139 1.81 -15.33 11.54
C LEU A 139 2.64 -14.65 12.63
N GLU A 140 3.77 -15.26 13.01
CA GLU A 140 4.70 -14.70 13.99
C GLU A 140 5.30 -13.37 13.53
N ASP A 141 5.53 -13.21 12.22
CA ASP A 141 6.02 -11.95 11.64
C ASP A 141 4.92 -10.89 11.64
N ILE A 142 3.68 -11.28 11.35
CA ILE A 142 2.51 -10.40 11.49
C ILE A 142 2.35 -9.92 12.93
N LYS A 143 2.40 -10.84 13.90
CA LYS A 143 2.32 -10.50 15.33
C LYS A 143 3.46 -9.60 15.78
N ARG A 144 4.67 -9.83 15.25
CA ARG A 144 5.85 -9.01 15.57
C ARG A 144 5.68 -7.57 15.12
N VAL A 145 5.25 -7.31 13.88
CA VAL A 145 5.05 -5.94 13.38
C VAL A 145 3.93 -5.22 14.15
N LEU A 146 2.86 -5.92 14.54
CA LEU A 146 1.82 -5.35 15.40
C LEU A 146 2.36 -5.00 16.79
N ALA A 147 3.14 -5.89 17.40
CA ALA A 147 3.74 -5.67 18.73
C ALA A 147 4.70 -4.48 18.71
N VAL A 148 5.56 -4.36 17.68
CA VAL A 148 6.48 -3.22 17.51
C VAL A 148 5.71 -1.92 17.36
N ALA A 149 4.67 -1.90 16.53
CA ALA A 149 3.81 -0.72 16.34
C ALA A 149 3.14 -0.32 17.67
N LYS A 150 2.59 -1.29 18.41
CA LYS A 150 1.96 -1.06 19.71
C LYS A 150 2.93 -0.50 20.75
N GLU A 151 4.15 -1.02 20.79
CA GLU A 151 5.19 -0.52 21.70
C GLU A 151 5.52 0.95 21.39
N ARG A 152 5.72 1.30 20.09
CA ARG A 152 6.00 2.67 19.64
C ARG A 152 4.88 3.64 20.03
N VAL A 153 3.64 3.27 19.72
CA VAL A 153 2.46 4.08 20.07
C VAL A 153 2.35 4.23 21.59
N SER A 154 2.48 3.15 22.34
CA SER A 154 2.39 3.18 23.80
C SER A 154 3.50 4.01 24.45
N THR A 155 4.70 4.00 23.89
CA THR A 155 5.83 4.79 24.39
C THR A 155 5.59 6.29 24.14
N ARG A 156 5.04 6.66 22.98
CA ARG A 156 4.73 8.05 22.63
C ARG A 156 3.50 8.58 23.38
N LEU A 157 2.60 7.71 23.86
CA LEU A 157 1.42 8.09 24.62
C LEU A 157 1.76 8.43 26.09
N LYS A 158 2.89 7.94 26.60
CA LYS A 158 3.32 8.25 27.96
C LYS A 158 3.72 9.73 28.07
N PRO A 159 3.24 10.45 29.09
CA PRO A 159 3.61 11.85 29.33
C PRO A 159 5.08 12.02 29.68
#